data_a21014014465d02fbb496110c02f0166
#
_entry.id   a21014014465d02fbb496110c02f0166
#
_cell.length_a   1.000
_cell.length_b   1.000
_cell.length_c   1.000
_cell.angle_alpha   90.00
_cell.angle_beta   90.00
_cell.angle_gamma   90.00
#
_symmetry.space_group_name_H-M   'P 1'
#
loop_
_entity.id
_entity.type
_entity.pdbx_description
1 polymer ?
#
loop_
_entity_poly.entity_id
_entity_poly.type
_entity_poly.pdbx_seq_one_letter_code
_entity_poly.pdbx_strand_id
1 'polypeptide(L)'
;MGMAVALSGCNDDTGKSSDKGSDAAASKTPSESSKSAAPESPSGDQPAVAGWQTQTSKKHHFRYDVPAKAKKWKLLPEETALSYLDKKGKPIVVMTAAANYREGGCPSSPNPKALGEAGKGQLATVGTTGGGKEGSLQENARNWAGNWGFAAYGGEDHKPKIKVSKPKPWKHGGIDGYTATAEVTVTNRPGSCVPPKAVVHSIAQKLPDGTMHGWVIYADQGVPKALSGAEIKKIMSTVRATGD
;
A
#
# COMPACT_ATOMS: atom_id res chain seq x y z
N MET A 1 5.12 6.40 -55.76
CA MET A 1 6.07 7.52 -55.69
C MET A 1 6.52 7.54 -54.24
N GLY A 2 7.63 7.00 -53.84
CA GLY A 2 8.99 6.86 -54.39
C GLY A 2 9.81 8.01 -53.88
N MET A 3 10.62 7.80 -52.88
CA MET A 3 12.06 7.95 -52.92
C MET A 3 12.72 7.80 -51.55
N ALA A 4 13.61 6.88 -51.49
CA ALA A 4 14.71 6.70 -50.53
C ALA A 4 15.92 7.52 -50.97
N VAL A 5 16.85 7.83 -50.05
CA VAL A 5 18.32 7.98 -50.22
C VAL A 5 18.87 8.11 -48.81
N ALA A 6 19.67 7.29 -48.20
CA ALA A 6 20.94 6.59 -48.43
C ALA A 6 22.20 7.47 -48.28
N LEU A 7 23.09 6.94 -47.38
CA LEU A 7 24.56 6.92 -47.43
C LEU A 7 25.30 8.19 -46.98
N SER A 8 26.35 8.22 -46.28
CA SER A 8 27.47 7.36 -45.83
C SER A 8 28.63 8.27 -45.42
N GLY A 9 29.57 7.81 -44.65
CA GLY A 9 30.87 8.47 -44.53
C GLY A 9 31.70 7.97 -43.35
N CYS A 10 32.40 6.88 -43.52
CA CYS A 10 33.60 6.53 -42.76
C CYS A 10 34.73 7.51 -43.10
N ASN A 11 35.61 7.77 -42.15
CA ASN A 11 37.00 7.97 -42.48
C ASN A 11 37.90 7.50 -41.32
N ASP A 12 38.70 6.49 -41.63
CA ASP A 12 39.96 6.11 -40.98
C ASP A 12 40.96 7.21 -41.21
N ASP A 13 41.83 7.46 -40.22
CA ASP A 13 43.25 7.68 -40.55
C ASP A 13 44.19 7.28 -39.40
N THR A 14 45.13 6.50 -39.80
CA THR A 14 46.26 5.95 -39.07
C THR A 14 47.41 6.97 -38.95
N GLY A 15 48.10 6.99 -37.81
CA GLY A 15 49.34 7.75 -37.66
C GLY A 15 50.19 7.26 -36.48
N LYS A 16 51.17 6.45 -36.77
CA LYS A 16 52.19 5.82 -35.93
C LYS A 16 53.36 6.75 -35.73
N SER A 17 53.90 6.88 -34.47
CA SER A 17 55.37 6.81 -34.23
C SER A 17 55.72 7.13 -32.77
N SER A 18 56.33 6.21 -32.06
CA SER A 18 57.63 6.14 -31.34
C SER A 18 58.15 7.40 -30.64
N ASP A 19 58.52 7.41 -29.36
CA ASP A 19 59.66 6.83 -28.71
C ASP A 19 59.78 7.22 -27.24
N LYS A 20 60.27 6.29 -26.42
CA LYS A 20 61.13 6.32 -25.23
C LYS A 20 61.01 7.40 -24.13
N GLY A 21 60.96 6.89 -22.91
CA GLY A 21 61.73 7.42 -21.79
C GLY A 21 61.13 7.30 -20.41
N SER A 22 61.51 6.30 -19.66
CA SER A 22 61.88 6.19 -18.24
C SER A 22 61.13 6.95 -17.13
N ASP A 23 60.87 6.13 -16.15
CA ASP A 23 60.99 6.23 -14.69
C ASP A 23 59.74 6.48 -13.84
N ALA A 24 59.49 5.41 -13.12
CA ALA A 24 59.12 5.22 -11.73
C ALA A 24 58.42 6.34 -10.96
N ALA A 25 57.15 6.06 -10.57
CA ALA A 25 56.77 6.21 -9.17
C ALA A 25 55.45 5.50 -8.89
N ALA A 26 55.48 4.53 -8.01
CA ALA A 26 54.34 3.82 -7.49
C ALA A 26 53.43 4.77 -6.69
N SER A 27 52.18 4.93 -7.10
CA SER A 27 51.15 5.48 -6.23
C SER A 27 50.02 4.49 -6.12
N LYS A 28 49.92 3.87 -4.95
CA LYS A 28 48.79 2.98 -4.56
C LYS A 28 47.57 3.83 -4.36
N THR A 29 46.60 3.72 -5.24
CA THR A 29 45.25 4.21 -5.01
C THR A 29 44.45 3.13 -4.25
N PRO A 30 43.87 3.43 -3.09
CA PRO A 30 42.98 2.49 -2.42
C PRO A 30 41.68 2.40 -3.24
N SER A 31 41.35 1.22 -3.66
CA SER A 31 40.06 0.89 -4.22
C SER A 31 39.02 1.01 -3.10
N GLU A 32 38.31 2.11 -3.03
CA GLU A 32 37.13 2.23 -2.17
C GLU A 32 36.03 1.35 -2.75
N SER A 33 35.87 0.21 -2.09
CA SER A 33 34.72 -0.69 -2.25
C SER A 33 33.48 0.04 -1.75
N SER A 34 32.75 0.68 -2.63
CA SER A 34 31.42 1.23 -2.32
C SER A 34 30.52 0.07 -1.92
N LYS A 35 30.47 -0.23 -0.62
CA LYS A 35 29.36 -0.98 -0.03
C LYS A 35 28.10 -0.18 -0.29
N SER A 36 27.27 -0.67 -1.19
CA SER A 36 25.88 -0.23 -1.33
C SER A 36 25.19 -0.48 0.00
N ALA A 37 25.09 0.53 0.83
CA ALA A 37 24.29 0.48 2.05
C ALA A 37 22.82 0.27 1.64
N ALA A 38 22.22 -0.79 2.14
CA ALA A 38 20.79 -0.93 2.09
C ALA A 38 20.16 0.33 2.74
N PRO A 39 19.06 0.87 2.18
CA PRO A 39 18.45 2.05 2.77
C PRO A 39 18.05 1.75 4.22
N GLU A 40 18.65 2.47 5.16
CA GLU A 40 18.28 2.42 6.56
C GLU A 40 16.79 2.78 6.68
N SER A 41 16.04 1.95 7.39
CA SER A 41 14.66 2.27 7.72
C SER A 41 14.63 3.58 8.51
N PRO A 42 13.78 4.57 8.11
CA PRO A 42 13.73 5.84 8.82
C PRO A 42 13.41 5.60 10.30
N SER A 43 14.34 5.92 11.16
CA SER A 43 14.14 5.91 12.61
C SER A 43 13.35 7.15 13.00
N GLY A 44 12.19 6.97 13.66
CA GLY A 44 11.39 8.07 14.18
C GLY A 44 10.06 8.31 13.45
N ASP A 45 9.39 9.39 13.81
CA ASP A 45 8.06 9.78 13.31
C ASP A 45 8.07 10.37 11.89
N GLN A 46 9.22 10.37 11.24
CA GLN A 46 9.36 10.90 9.88
C GLN A 46 8.81 9.94 8.82
N PRO A 47 8.11 10.47 7.80
CA PRO A 47 7.65 9.65 6.69
C PRO A 47 8.83 9.11 5.87
N ALA A 48 8.72 7.85 5.44
CA ALA A 48 9.70 7.20 4.56
C ALA A 48 9.72 7.83 3.15
N VAL A 49 8.66 8.55 2.79
CA VAL A 49 8.55 9.28 1.52
C VAL A 49 8.45 10.76 1.80
N ALA A 50 9.39 11.54 1.26
CA ALA A 50 9.40 12.98 1.43
C ALA A 50 8.07 13.63 1.00
N GLY A 51 7.55 14.52 1.83
CA GLY A 51 6.30 15.23 1.60
C GLY A 51 5.02 14.39 1.84
N TRP A 52 5.15 13.16 2.34
CA TRP A 52 4.02 12.36 2.82
C TRP A 52 3.74 12.64 4.29
N GLN A 53 2.68 12.07 4.81
CA GLN A 53 2.30 12.14 6.22
C GLN A 53 2.23 10.73 6.81
N THR A 54 2.72 10.55 8.03
CA THR A 54 2.75 9.27 8.72
C THR A 54 1.51 9.10 9.58
N GLN A 55 0.90 7.93 9.49
CA GLN A 55 -0.09 7.46 10.46
C GLN A 55 0.55 6.39 11.34
N THR A 56 0.29 6.48 12.63
CA THR A 56 0.82 5.54 13.63
C THR A 56 -0.34 4.88 14.36
N SER A 57 -0.26 3.57 14.53
CA SER A 57 -1.11 2.80 15.41
C SER A 57 -0.26 2.18 16.51
N LYS A 58 -0.29 2.77 17.69
CA LYS A 58 0.38 2.21 18.87
C LYS A 58 -0.29 0.91 19.28
N LYS A 59 -1.63 0.88 19.25
CA LYS A 59 -2.44 -0.30 19.61
C LYS A 59 -2.13 -1.52 18.75
N HIS A 60 -1.85 -1.34 17.47
CA HIS A 60 -1.65 -2.43 16.51
C HIS A 60 -0.20 -2.56 16.05
N HIS A 61 0.71 -1.74 16.59
CA HIS A 61 2.14 -1.74 16.28
C HIS A 61 2.46 -1.58 14.79
N PHE A 62 1.73 -0.68 14.12
CA PHE A 62 1.97 -0.33 12.71
C PHE A 62 2.24 1.15 12.54
N ARG A 63 3.12 1.46 11.61
CA ARG A 63 3.23 2.77 10.95
C ARG A 63 3.09 2.60 9.46
N TYR A 64 2.53 3.61 8.83
CA TYR A 64 2.47 3.69 7.38
C TYR A 64 2.34 5.14 6.94
N ASP A 65 2.72 5.40 5.70
CA ASP A 65 2.64 6.75 5.16
C ASP A 65 1.62 6.82 4.03
N VAL A 66 0.97 7.96 3.94
CA VAL A 66 0.09 8.31 2.83
C VAL A 66 0.48 9.69 2.29
N PRO A 67 0.17 10.01 1.02
CA PRO A 67 0.44 11.32 0.47
C PRO A 67 -0.15 12.46 1.31
N ALA A 68 0.41 13.65 1.20
CA ALA A 68 0.01 14.82 1.96
C ALA A 68 -1.48 15.20 1.76
N LYS A 69 -2.04 15.96 2.70
CA LYS A 69 -3.42 16.47 2.65
C LYS A 69 -3.76 17.17 1.32
N ALA A 70 -2.80 17.88 0.73
CA ALA A 70 -2.98 18.50 -0.61
C ALA A 70 -3.30 17.49 -1.72
N LYS A 71 -2.94 16.21 -1.54
CA LYS A 71 -3.29 15.08 -2.42
C LYS A 71 -4.60 14.40 -2.03
N LYS A 72 -5.44 15.06 -1.23
CA LYS A 72 -6.77 14.62 -0.79
C LYS A 72 -6.76 13.43 0.16
N TRP A 73 -5.70 13.24 0.91
CA TRP A 73 -5.64 12.33 2.04
C TRP A 73 -5.96 13.05 3.34
N LYS A 74 -6.72 12.39 4.22
CA LYS A 74 -7.09 12.86 5.55
C LYS A 74 -6.70 11.79 6.54
N LEU A 75 -5.75 12.09 7.42
CA LEU A 75 -5.48 11.25 8.60
C LEU A 75 -6.60 11.45 9.62
N LEU A 76 -7.00 10.37 10.26
CA LEU A 76 -7.93 10.38 11.37
C LEU A 76 -7.15 10.21 12.69
N PRO A 77 -7.65 10.73 13.82
CA PRO A 77 -7.08 10.39 15.12
C PRO A 77 -6.97 8.88 15.32
N GLU A 78 -5.94 8.42 16.03
CA GLU A 78 -5.63 6.99 16.17
C GLU A 78 -6.83 6.18 16.67
N GLU A 79 -7.58 6.74 17.61
CA GLU A 79 -8.70 6.10 18.29
C GLU A 79 -10.00 6.12 17.46
N THR A 80 -10.02 6.90 16.37
CA THR A 80 -11.22 7.01 15.54
C THR A 80 -11.50 5.68 14.87
N ALA A 81 -12.63 5.07 15.21
CA ALA A 81 -13.06 3.82 14.62
C ALA A 81 -13.86 4.05 13.35
N LEU A 82 -13.55 3.25 12.32
CA LEU A 82 -14.39 3.02 11.16
C LEU A 82 -14.97 1.62 11.24
N SER A 83 -16.25 1.47 10.94
CA SER A 83 -16.88 0.15 10.96
C SER A 83 -17.93 0.01 9.89
N TYR A 84 -18.05 -1.19 9.35
CA TYR A 84 -19.22 -1.63 8.58
C TYR A 84 -19.98 -2.67 9.38
N LEU A 85 -21.33 -2.61 9.30
CA LEU A 85 -22.21 -3.35 10.17
C LEU A 85 -22.94 -4.46 9.42
N ASP A 86 -23.35 -5.48 10.17
CA ASP A 86 -24.31 -6.49 9.72
C ASP A 86 -25.75 -5.97 9.80
N LYS A 87 -26.72 -6.82 9.46
CA LYS A 87 -28.15 -6.49 9.52
C LYS A 87 -28.65 -6.21 10.94
N LYS A 88 -27.95 -6.70 11.95
CA LYS A 88 -28.29 -6.54 13.37
C LYS A 88 -27.58 -5.35 14.03
N GLY A 89 -26.82 -4.58 13.24
CA GLY A 89 -26.06 -3.45 13.72
C GLY A 89 -24.74 -3.83 14.44
N LYS A 90 -24.27 -5.08 14.32
CA LYS A 90 -22.99 -5.50 14.88
C LYS A 90 -21.85 -5.22 13.86
N PRO A 91 -20.70 -4.81 14.31
CA PRO A 91 -19.53 -4.64 13.45
C PRO A 91 -19.13 -5.96 12.77
N ILE A 92 -19.06 -5.97 11.43
CA ILE A 92 -18.42 -7.04 10.64
C ILE A 92 -16.91 -6.83 10.65
N VAL A 93 -16.49 -5.58 10.51
CA VAL A 93 -15.09 -5.14 10.51
C VAL A 93 -14.96 -3.83 11.25
N VAL A 94 -13.82 -3.64 11.92
CA VAL A 94 -13.46 -2.39 12.61
C VAL A 94 -12.01 -2.04 12.25
N MET A 95 -11.76 -0.76 12.00
CA MET A 95 -10.44 -0.21 11.71
C MET A 95 -10.21 1.03 12.57
N THR A 96 -8.98 1.20 13.02
CA THR A 96 -8.50 2.40 13.73
C THR A 96 -7.21 2.90 13.09
N ALA A 97 -6.69 4.02 13.58
CA ALA A 97 -5.52 4.68 13.01
C ALA A 97 -5.64 4.76 11.48
N ALA A 98 -6.75 5.28 11.01
CA ALA A 98 -7.10 5.25 9.61
C ALA A 98 -6.74 6.55 8.86
N ALA A 99 -6.66 6.43 7.54
CA ALA A 99 -6.61 7.56 6.62
C ALA A 99 -7.57 7.34 5.45
N ASN A 100 -8.35 8.38 5.13
CA ASN A 100 -9.30 8.38 4.03
C ASN A 100 -8.75 9.16 2.83
N TYR A 101 -8.95 8.61 1.64
CA TYR A 101 -8.63 9.25 0.38
C TYR A 101 -9.90 9.75 -0.30
N ARG A 102 -9.94 11.06 -0.63
CA ARG A 102 -11.07 11.70 -1.31
C ARG A 102 -12.40 11.42 -0.63
N GLU A 103 -12.49 11.69 0.66
CA GLU A 103 -13.75 11.68 1.39
C GLU A 103 -14.80 12.52 0.64
N GLY A 104 -16.02 11.98 0.46
CA GLY A 104 -17.04 12.58 -0.39
C GLY A 104 -16.74 12.52 -1.89
N GLY A 105 -15.76 11.74 -2.33
CA GLY A 105 -15.43 11.57 -3.75
C GLY A 105 -16.53 10.85 -4.55
N CYS A 106 -17.33 10.03 -3.86
CA CYS A 106 -18.59 9.48 -4.35
C CYS A 106 -19.66 9.72 -3.29
N PRO A 107 -20.76 10.44 -3.59
CA PRO A 107 -21.84 10.70 -2.63
C PRO A 107 -22.64 9.43 -2.26
N SER A 108 -22.49 8.36 -3.02
CA SER A 108 -23.13 7.07 -2.77
C SER A 108 -22.12 6.05 -2.27
N SER A 109 -22.55 5.13 -1.43
CA SER A 109 -21.75 3.99 -0.95
C SER A 109 -22.40 2.68 -1.38
N PRO A 110 -21.62 1.66 -1.81
CA PRO A 110 -22.19 0.34 -2.09
C PRO A 110 -22.73 -0.37 -0.84
N ASN A 111 -22.23 0.02 0.36
CA ASN A 111 -22.79 -0.38 1.64
C ASN A 111 -22.98 0.83 2.55
N PRO A 112 -24.22 1.30 2.76
CA PRO A 112 -24.49 2.43 3.64
C PRO A 112 -24.49 2.09 5.14
N LYS A 113 -24.42 0.80 5.50
CA LYS A 113 -24.39 0.35 6.90
C LYS A 113 -23.01 0.53 7.48
N ALA A 114 -22.68 1.77 7.85
CA ALA A 114 -21.37 2.17 8.31
C ALA A 114 -21.48 3.04 9.56
N LEU A 115 -20.45 2.98 10.41
CA LEU A 115 -20.31 3.84 11.58
C LEU A 115 -18.97 4.60 11.54
N GLY A 116 -18.96 5.73 12.24
CA GLY A 116 -17.79 6.59 12.34
C GLY A 116 -17.45 7.22 10.98
N GLU A 117 -16.20 7.11 10.60
CA GLU A 117 -15.67 7.69 9.36
C GLU A 117 -15.80 6.75 8.15
N ALA A 118 -16.49 5.60 8.29
CA ALA A 118 -16.75 4.70 7.17
C ALA A 118 -17.96 5.16 6.33
N GLY A 119 -18.03 4.72 5.08
CA GLY A 119 -19.20 4.96 4.22
C GLY A 119 -19.43 6.42 3.82
N LYS A 120 -18.45 7.30 3.99
CA LYS A 120 -18.54 8.73 3.61
C LYS A 120 -18.15 9.00 2.14
N GLY A 121 -18.22 7.98 1.30
CA GLY A 121 -17.93 8.11 -0.12
C GLY A 121 -16.45 8.37 -0.43
N GLN A 122 -15.56 7.92 0.42
CA GLN A 122 -14.12 7.89 0.16
C GLN A 122 -13.77 6.87 -0.92
N LEU A 123 -12.82 7.20 -1.78
CA LEU A 123 -12.37 6.31 -2.86
C LEU A 123 -11.32 5.28 -2.40
N ALA A 124 -10.76 5.45 -1.22
CA ALA A 124 -9.95 4.45 -0.52
C ALA A 124 -9.87 4.77 0.96
N THR A 125 -9.65 3.74 1.75
CA THR A 125 -9.31 3.86 3.18
C THR A 125 -8.19 2.88 3.50
N VAL A 126 -7.29 3.31 4.34
CA VAL A 126 -6.21 2.51 4.91
C VAL A 126 -6.23 2.64 6.43
N GLY A 127 -5.87 1.58 7.14
CA GLY A 127 -5.80 1.61 8.61
C GLY A 127 -5.44 0.25 9.21
N THR A 128 -5.65 0.12 10.51
CA THR A 128 -5.23 -1.06 11.28
C THR A 128 -6.38 -1.75 11.98
N THR A 129 -6.27 -3.06 12.17
CA THR A 129 -7.31 -3.94 12.71
C THR A 129 -6.69 -5.09 13.50
N GLY A 130 -7.51 -5.93 14.14
CA GLY A 130 -7.03 -7.13 14.83
C GLY A 130 -7.03 -7.02 16.33
N GLY A 131 -6.19 -7.82 17.01
CA GLY A 131 -6.08 -7.93 18.46
C GLY A 131 -6.54 -9.25 19.05
N GLY A 132 -6.97 -10.22 18.19
CA GLY A 132 -7.27 -11.59 18.61
C GLY A 132 -6.07 -12.51 18.54
N LYS A 133 -6.22 -13.73 19.13
CA LYS A 133 -5.17 -14.75 19.13
C LYS A 133 -5.52 -15.95 18.23
N GLU A 134 -6.67 -15.95 17.59
CA GLU A 134 -7.20 -17.07 16.85
C GLU A 134 -6.69 -17.13 15.41
N GLY A 135 -6.55 -18.33 14.89
CA GLY A 135 -6.13 -18.60 13.52
C GLY A 135 -4.62 -18.46 13.31
N SER A 136 -4.17 -18.72 12.11
CA SER A 136 -2.80 -18.48 11.66
C SER A 136 -2.65 -17.09 11.03
N LEU A 137 -1.42 -16.60 10.88
CA LEU A 137 -1.15 -15.34 10.17
C LEU A 137 -1.67 -15.37 8.73
N GLN A 138 -1.55 -16.52 8.07
CA GLN A 138 -2.03 -16.73 6.70
C GLN A 138 -3.55 -16.59 6.61
N GLU A 139 -4.27 -17.20 7.56
CA GLU A 139 -5.74 -17.12 7.64
C GLU A 139 -6.17 -15.69 7.96
N ASN A 140 -5.54 -15.03 8.93
CA ASN A 140 -5.86 -13.65 9.29
C ASN A 140 -5.63 -12.69 8.12
N ALA A 141 -4.50 -12.81 7.39
CA ALA A 141 -4.28 -12.00 6.19
C ALA A 141 -5.40 -12.19 5.16
N ARG A 142 -5.79 -13.43 4.86
CA ARG A 142 -6.90 -13.72 3.93
C ARG A 142 -8.23 -13.20 4.43
N ASN A 143 -8.55 -13.44 5.70
CA ASN A 143 -9.82 -13.06 6.30
C ASN A 143 -9.98 -11.55 6.34
N TRP A 144 -8.94 -10.79 6.70
CA TRP A 144 -9.03 -9.34 6.67
C TRP A 144 -9.21 -8.80 5.26
N ALA A 145 -8.48 -9.29 4.25
CA ALA A 145 -8.70 -8.88 2.88
C ALA A 145 -10.13 -9.19 2.40
N GLY A 146 -10.63 -10.39 2.69
CA GLY A 146 -11.97 -10.82 2.31
C GLY A 146 -13.08 -10.06 3.04
N ASN A 147 -12.99 -9.96 4.37
CA ASN A 147 -14.02 -9.35 5.20
C ASN A 147 -14.16 -7.84 4.94
N TRP A 148 -13.04 -7.12 4.75
CA TRP A 148 -13.08 -5.72 4.36
C TRP A 148 -13.67 -5.54 2.96
N GLY A 149 -13.31 -6.41 2.01
CA GLY A 149 -13.93 -6.43 0.68
C GLY A 149 -15.44 -6.71 0.74
N PHE A 150 -15.86 -7.63 1.59
CA PHE A 150 -17.27 -7.93 1.80
C PHE A 150 -18.01 -6.75 2.43
N ALA A 151 -17.51 -6.25 3.55
CA ALA A 151 -18.21 -5.26 4.35
C ALA A 151 -18.29 -3.89 3.66
N ALA A 152 -17.22 -3.41 3.05
CA ALA A 152 -17.19 -2.10 2.41
C ALA A 152 -17.99 -2.06 1.09
N TYR A 153 -18.12 -3.18 0.38
CA TYR A 153 -18.67 -3.21 -0.99
C TYR A 153 -20.02 -3.92 -1.15
N GLY A 154 -20.80 -3.97 -0.07
CA GLY A 154 -22.19 -4.45 -0.16
C GLY A 154 -22.69 -5.15 1.09
N GLY A 155 -21.81 -5.83 1.82
CA GLY A 155 -22.16 -6.55 3.04
C GLY A 155 -23.18 -7.66 2.80
N GLU A 156 -24.06 -7.87 3.77
CA GLU A 156 -25.07 -8.93 3.71
C GLU A 156 -26.20 -8.65 2.73
N ASP A 157 -26.53 -7.36 2.52
CA ASP A 157 -27.68 -6.98 1.68
C ASP A 157 -27.38 -7.09 0.19
N HIS A 158 -26.13 -6.81 -0.19
CA HIS A 158 -25.70 -6.77 -1.58
C HIS A 158 -24.34 -7.48 -1.74
N LYS A 159 -24.29 -8.77 -1.41
CA LYS A 159 -23.06 -9.57 -1.37
C LYS A 159 -22.21 -9.37 -2.62
N PRO A 160 -21.02 -8.77 -2.50
CA PRO A 160 -20.09 -8.65 -3.61
C PRO A 160 -19.48 -10.01 -3.98
N LYS A 161 -18.98 -10.14 -5.21
CA LYS A 161 -18.17 -11.32 -5.59
C LYS A 161 -16.72 -11.03 -5.21
N ILE A 162 -16.11 -11.94 -4.44
CA ILE A 162 -14.77 -11.75 -3.89
C ILE A 162 -13.88 -12.92 -4.25
N LYS A 163 -12.70 -12.62 -4.78
CA LYS A 163 -11.64 -13.59 -5.01
C LYS A 163 -10.43 -13.21 -4.16
N VAL A 164 -10.12 -14.01 -3.15
CA VAL A 164 -8.97 -13.78 -2.27
C VAL A 164 -7.80 -14.62 -2.72
N SER A 165 -6.62 -14.00 -2.83
CA SER A 165 -5.38 -14.67 -3.22
C SER A 165 -4.92 -15.67 -2.15
N LYS A 166 -4.04 -16.58 -2.53
CA LYS A 166 -3.21 -17.31 -1.55
C LYS A 166 -2.35 -16.30 -0.79
N PRO A 167 -2.19 -16.48 0.54
CA PRO A 167 -1.33 -15.58 1.33
C PRO A 167 0.13 -15.77 0.92
N LYS A 168 0.89 -14.68 0.98
CA LYS A 168 2.33 -14.66 0.67
C LYS A 168 3.10 -14.13 1.87
N PRO A 169 4.33 -14.61 2.13
CA PRO A 169 5.18 -14.01 3.15
C PRO A 169 5.36 -12.51 2.93
N TRP A 170 5.37 -11.76 4.02
CA TRP A 170 5.68 -10.34 4.06
C TRP A 170 6.84 -10.10 5.00
N LYS A 171 7.99 -9.68 4.45
CA LYS A 171 9.20 -9.35 5.22
C LYS A 171 9.67 -7.97 4.82
N HIS A 172 9.14 -6.97 5.50
CA HIS A 172 9.44 -5.58 5.20
C HIS A 172 9.14 -4.69 6.41
N GLY A 173 9.95 -3.64 6.61
CA GLY A 173 9.70 -2.63 7.64
C GLY A 173 9.69 -3.18 9.08
N GLY A 174 10.48 -4.20 9.38
CA GLY A 174 10.50 -4.85 10.70
C GLY A 174 9.32 -5.81 10.93
N ILE A 175 8.46 -6.04 9.94
CA ILE A 175 7.33 -6.96 10.02
C ILE A 175 7.71 -8.29 9.37
N ASP A 176 7.62 -9.39 10.12
CA ASP A 176 7.66 -10.76 9.59
C ASP A 176 6.24 -11.34 9.70
N GLY A 177 5.57 -11.43 8.57
CA GLY A 177 4.16 -11.76 8.54
C GLY A 177 3.69 -12.30 7.20
N TYR A 178 2.41 -12.07 6.89
CA TYR A 178 1.79 -12.49 5.64
C TYR A 178 0.92 -11.38 5.05
N THR A 179 0.81 -11.39 3.74
CA THR A 179 -0.08 -10.49 2.99
C THR A 179 -1.03 -11.29 2.10
N ALA A 180 -2.23 -10.77 1.92
CA ALA A 180 -3.21 -11.27 0.95
C ALA A 180 -3.88 -10.11 0.22
N THR A 181 -4.46 -10.43 -0.95
CA THR A 181 -5.20 -9.47 -1.77
C THR A 181 -6.57 -10.04 -2.08
N ALA A 182 -7.61 -9.24 -1.94
CA ALA A 182 -8.95 -9.55 -2.44
C ALA A 182 -9.30 -8.65 -3.63
N GLU A 183 -9.72 -9.30 -4.72
CA GLU A 183 -10.37 -8.66 -5.86
C GLU A 183 -11.87 -8.70 -5.64
N VAL A 184 -12.51 -7.55 -5.69
CA VAL A 184 -13.94 -7.40 -5.42
C VAL A 184 -14.66 -6.96 -6.68
N THR A 185 -15.73 -7.65 -7.04
CA THR A 185 -16.71 -7.19 -8.02
C THR A 185 -17.94 -6.69 -7.28
N VAL A 186 -18.25 -5.41 -7.43
CA VAL A 186 -19.34 -4.75 -6.73
C VAL A 186 -20.65 -5.04 -7.44
N THR A 187 -21.65 -5.57 -6.72
CA THR A 187 -22.94 -5.98 -7.27
C THR A 187 -24.02 -4.89 -7.14
N ASN A 188 -23.93 -4.06 -6.08
CA ASN A 188 -24.83 -2.94 -5.86
C ASN A 188 -24.13 -1.61 -6.18
N ARG A 189 -24.68 -0.89 -7.15
CA ARG A 189 -24.14 0.40 -7.62
C ARG A 189 -25.25 1.45 -7.63
N PRO A 190 -25.59 2.02 -6.45
CA PRO A 190 -26.69 3.00 -6.34
C PRO A 190 -26.38 4.34 -7.03
N GLY A 191 -25.15 4.57 -7.47
CA GLY A 191 -24.75 5.76 -8.23
C GLY A 191 -23.63 5.45 -9.21
N SER A 192 -23.47 6.27 -10.24
CA SER A 192 -22.46 6.09 -11.30
C SER A 192 -21.01 6.16 -10.77
N CYS A 193 -20.78 6.87 -9.68
CA CYS A 193 -19.47 6.99 -9.03
C CYS A 193 -19.12 5.78 -8.14
N VAL A 194 -20.09 4.90 -7.82
CA VAL A 194 -19.79 3.66 -7.09
C VAL A 194 -19.01 2.73 -8.02
N PRO A 195 -17.86 2.20 -7.55
CA PRO A 195 -16.94 1.47 -8.42
C PRO A 195 -17.56 0.15 -8.90
N PRO A 196 -17.24 -0.29 -10.13
CA PRO A 196 -17.57 -1.63 -10.59
C PRO A 196 -16.72 -2.70 -9.92
N LYS A 197 -15.54 -2.33 -9.46
CA LYS A 197 -14.55 -3.21 -8.83
C LYS A 197 -13.86 -2.49 -7.68
N ALA A 198 -13.26 -3.28 -6.81
CA ALA A 198 -12.36 -2.78 -5.78
C ALA A 198 -11.22 -3.77 -5.54
N VAL A 199 -10.19 -3.30 -4.88
CA VAL A 199 -9.08 -4.12 -4.41
C VAL A 199 -8.88 -3.89 -2.92
N VAL A 200 -8.59 -4.97 -2.21
CA VAL A 200 -8.22 -4.91 -0.79
C VAL A 200 -6.90 -5.62 -0.60
N HIS A 201 -5.95 -4.96 0.07
CA HIS A 201 -4.71 -5.60 0.51
C HIS A 201 -4.68 -5.62 2.03
N SER A 202 -4.18 -6.70 2.59
CA SER A 202 -3.95 -6.86 4.02
C SER A 202 -2.52 -7.29 4.29
N ILE A 203 -1.99 -6.90 5.44
CA ILE A 203 -0.72 -7.38 6.00
C ILE A 203 -1.03 -7.82 7.42
N ALA A 204 -0.66 -9.05 7.78
CA ALA A 204 -0.83 -9.63 9.10
C ALA A 204 0.51 -9.76 9.80
N GLN A 205 0.59 -9.36 11.07
CA GLN A 205 1.71 -9.62 11.97
C GLN A 205 1.24 -10.24 13.28
N LYS A 206 2.13 -10.95 13.96
CA LYS A 206 1.91 -11.49 15.29
C LYS A 206 2.84 -10.79 16.28
N LEU A 207 2.28 -10.31 17.36
CA LEU A 207 3.05 -9.67 18.42
C LEU A 207 3.59 -10.71 19.41
N PRO A 208 4.57 -10.35 20.26
CA PRO A 208 5.17 -11.26 21.25
C PRO A 208 4.15 -11.86 22.24
N ASP A 209 3.07 -11.16 22.56
CA ASP A 209 1.98 -11.62 23.42
C ASP A 209 1.05 -12.65 22.74
N GLY A 210 1.32 -12.96 21.46
CA GLY A 210 0.57 -13.88 20.63
C GLY A 210 -0.64 -13.30 19.93
N THR A 211 -0.95 -12.00 20.11
CA THR A 211 -2.04 -11.33 19.41
C THR A 211 -1.68 -11.08 17.95
N MET A 212 -2.70 -11.13 17.08
CA MET A 212 -2.53 -10.90 15.65
C MET A 212 -3.15 -9.58 15.25
N HIS A 213 -2.36 -8.78 14.57
CA HIS A 213 -2.72 -7.43 14.15
C HIS A 213 -2.56 -7.29 12.64
N GLY A 214 -3.43 -6.47 12.04
CA GLY A 214 -3.51 -6.26 10.62
C GLY A 214 -3.41 -4.81 10.22
N TRP A 215 -2.78 -4.59 9.09
CA TRP A 215 -2.90 -3.39 8.28
C TRP A 215 -3.72 -3.72 7.04
N VAL A 216 -4.65 -2.84 6.68
CA VAL A 216 -5.55 -3.05 5.55
C VAL A 216 -5.70 -1.77 4.75
N ILE A 217 -5.68 -1.87 3.43
CA ILE A 217 -6.15 -0.83 2.51
C ILE A 217 -7.23 -1.42 1.62
N TYR A 218 -8.36 -0.73 1.50
CA TYR A 218 -9.36 -1.02 0.47
C TYR A 218 -9.53 0.20 -0.43
N ALA A 219 -9.65 -0.02 -1.73
CA ALA A 219 -9.67 1.04 -2.72
C ALA A 219 -10.57 0.72 -3.91
N ASP A 220 -11.34 1.71 -4.29
CA ASP A 220 -12.20 1.69 -5.47
C ASP A 220 -11.36 1.53 -6.73
N GLN A 221 -11.92 0.78 -7.72
CA GLN A 221 -11.28 0.58 -9.01
C GLN A 221 -12.28 0.80 -10.15
N GLY A 222 -11.77 1.38 -11.25
CA GLY A 222 -12.62 1.61 -12.42
C GLY A 222 -13.52 2.84 -12.34
N VAL A 223 -13.21 3.78 -11.44
CA VAL A 223 -13.85 5.11 -11.35
C VAL A 223 -12.81 6.22 -11.51
N PRO A 224 -13.23 7.43 -11.92
CA PRO A 224 -12.32 8.57 -12.01
C PRO A 224 -11.64 8.86 -10.67
N LYS A 225 -10.33 9.15 -10.73
CA LYS A 225 -9.54 9.51 -9.54
C LYS A 225 -9.37 8.36 -8.51
N ALA A 226 -9.71 7.13 -8.84
CA ALA A 226 -9.32 5.97 -8.06
C ALA A 226 -7.79 5.90 -7.90
N LEU A 227 -7.32 5.33 -6.80
CA LEU A 227 -5.89 5.08 -6.63
C LEU A 227 -5.41 4.05 -7.65
N SER A 228 -4.30 4.34 -8.29
CA SER A 228 -3.63 3.37 -9.16
C SER A 228 -3.01 2.23 -8.34
N GLY A 229 -2.82 1.08 -8.95
CA GLY A 229 -2.09 -0.02 -8.32
C GLY A 229 -0.65 0.34 -7.93
N ALA A 230 -0.02 1.28 -8.64
CA ALA A 230 1.31 1.79 -8.31
C ALA A 230 1.29 2.65 -7.02
N GLU A 231 0.30 3.51 -6.85
CA GLU A 231 0.12 4.31 -5.63
C GLU A 231 -0.17 3.42 -4.43
N ILE A 232 -1.04 2.42 -4.57
CA ILE A 232 -1.32 1.44 -3.52
C ILE A 232 -0.05 0.69 -3.12
N LYS A 233 0.72 0.18 -4.08
CA LYS A 233 2.01 -0.49 -3.80
C LYS A 233 3.00 0.44 -3.10
N LYS A 234 3.05 1.72 -3.47
CA LYS A 234 3.90 2.71 -2.83
C LYS A 234 3.48 2.96 -1.38
N ILE A 235 2.18 3.02 -1.07
CA ILE A 235 1.68 3.10 0.31
C ILE A 235 2.07 1.82 1.07
N MET A 236 1.85 0.64 0.50
CA MET A 236 2.24 -0.63 1.11
C MET A 236 3.73 -0.70 1.43
N SER A 237 4.60 -0.18 0.58
CA SER A 237 6.05 -0.18 0.81
C SER A 237 6.51 0.72 1.97
N THR A 238 5.62 1.54 2.53
CA THR A 238 5.90 2.36 3.71
C THR A 238 5.45 1.70 5.02
N VAL A 239 4.75 0.56 4.93
CA VAL A 239 4.23 -0.15 6.11
C VAL A 239 5.39 -0.73 6.89
N ARG A 240 5.45 -0.40 8.18
CA ARG A 240 6.51 -0.80 9.09
C ARG A 240 5.97 -1.01 10.51
N ALA A 241 6.69 -1.79 11.30
CA ALA A 241 6.43 -1.91 12.72
C ALA A 241 6.71 -0.56 13.43
N THR A 242 5.95 -0.26 14.49
CA THR A 242 6.42 0.76 15.44
C THR A 242 7.66 0.22 16.14
N GLY A 243 8.71 1.02 16.28
CA GLY A 243 9.76 0.70 17.27
C GLY A 243 9.15 0.73 18.67
N ASP A 244 9.60 -0.17 19.53
CA ASP A 244 9.31 -0.15 20.95
C ASP A 244 9.89 1.10 21.61
#